data_cfbd3a78ae89a490b29691c77fc57140
#
_entry.id   cfbd3a78ae89a490b29691c77fc57140
#
_cell.length_a   1.000
_cell.length_b   1.000
_cell.length_c   1.000
_cell.angle_alpha   90.00
_cell.angle_beta   90.00
_cell.angle_gamma   90.00
#
_symmetry.space_group_name_H-M   'P 1'
#
loop_
_entity.id
_entity.type
_entity.pdbx_description
1 polymer ?
#
loop_
_entity_poly.entity_id
_entity_poly.type
_entity_poly.pdbx_seq_one_letter_code
_entity_poly.pdbx_strand_id
1 'polypeptide(L)'
;QAAKLSTIAPQHANAARGEAAHRIAELAPEGFNKVFFTNGGADAVENAVRMARIHTGKPKVLSFYRSYHGNTGVAIQATGDPRRWPNEYAQHQVHFFGPYLYRSAFWATTPEQESERALQHLEQVIQFEGPGTIGAILLETVVGTAGVLVPPPGYLEGVRTLCDKYGIVYIADEVMAGFGRTGTWFAFENFNVVPDL
;
A
#
# COMPACT_ATOMS: atom_id res chain seq x y z
N GLN A 1 28.36 11.71 8.99
CA GLN A 1 27.27 12.00 9.95
C GLN A 1 27.48 11.26 11.27
N ALA A 2 27.76 9.97 11.26
CA ALA A 2 27.98 9.18 12.49
C ALA A 2 29.08 9.76 13.40
N ALA A 3 30.15 10.35 12.83
CA ALA A 3 31.20 11.02 13.60
C ALA A 3 30.79 12.37 14.22
N LYS A 4 29.72 13.00 13.70
CA LYS A 4 29.21 14.28 14.20
C LYS A 4 28.05 14.08 15.18
N LEU A 5 27.09 13.25 14.81
CA LEU A 5 25.89 12.95 15.58
C LEU A 5 25.32 11.60 15.15
N SER A 6 25.58 10.56 15.93
CA SER A 6 25.18 9.19 15.60
C SER A 6 23.68 8.94 15.82
N THR A 7 23.10 9.59 16.84
CA THR A 7 21.67 9.43 17.18
C THR A 7 21.13 10.69 17.83
N ILE A 8 19.82 10.93 17.66
CA ILE A 8 19.09 12.02 18.30
C ILE A 8 17.61 11.66 18.39
N ALA A 9 16.92 12.08 19.43
CA ALA A 9 15.49 11.85 19.58
C ALA A 9 14.69 12.49 18.44
N PRO A 10 13.59 11.85 17.98
CA PRO A 10 12.85 12.25 16.77
C PRO A 10 12.36 13.70 16.76
N GLN A 11 12.04 14.25 17.93
CA GLN A 11 11.54 15.62 18.09
C GLN A 11 12.60 16.70 17.85
N HIS A 12 13.88 16.35 17.81
CA HIS A 12 14.96 17.31 17.57
C HIS A 12 15.32 17.40 16.09
N ALA A 13 15.69 18.58 15.63
CA ALA A 13 16.16 18.78 14.27
C ALA A 13 17.49 18.07 14.01
N ASN A 14 17.61 17.47 12.83
CA ASN A 14 18.83 16.85 12.32
C ASN A 14 19.00 17.22 10.86
N ALA A 15 20.13 17.85 10.52
CA ALA A 15 20.37 18.35 9.17
C ALA A 15 20.32 17.26 8.10
N ALA A 16 20.92 16.09 8.34
CA ALA A 16 20.92 14.99 7.37
C ALA A 16 19.51 14.42 7.13
N ARG A 17 18.71 14.30 8.21
CA ARG A 17 17.32 13.86 8.11
C ARG A 17 16.45 14.89 7.39
N GLY A 18 16.64 16.17 7.68
CA GLY A 18 15.94 17.28 7.00
C GLY A 18 16.24 17.34 5.52
N GLU A 19 17.50 17.21 5.14
CA GLU A 19 17.93 17.16 3.74
C GLU A 19 17.34 15.95 3.01
N ALA A 20 17.38 14.77 3.63
CA ALA A 20 16.78 13.57 3.04
C ALA A 20 15.26 13.73 2.84
N ALA A 21 14.55 14.29 3.83
CA ALA A 21 13.13 14.56 3.72
C ALA A 21 12.80 15.56 2.60
N HIS A 22 13.60 16.62 2.49
CA HIS A 22 13.45 17.62 1.43
C HIS A 22 13.59 16.99 0.04
N ARG A 23 14.64 16.21 -0.19
CA ARG A 23 14.87 15.53 -1.47
C ARG A 23 13.77 14.52 -1.81
N ILE A 24 13.27 13.78 -0.84
CA ILE A 24 12.15 12.85 -1.06
C ILE A 24 10.89 13.63 -1.44
N ALA A 25 10.59 14.73 -0.75
CA ALA A 25 9.44 15.57 -1.08
C ALA A 25 9.53 16.24 -2.46
N GLU A 26 10.75 16.59 -2.93
CA GLU A 26 10.96 17.11 -4.29
C GLU A 26 10.70 16.07 -5.39
N LEU A 27 10.89 14.79 -5.09
CA LEU A 27 10.69 13.69 -6.02
C LEU A 27 9.25 13.13 -5.98
N ALA A 28 8.52 13.40 -4.89
CA ALA A 28 7.17 12.93 -4.69
C ALA A 28 6.13 13.77 -5.46
N PRO A 29 4.94 13.25 -5.71
CA PRO A 29 3.87 14.01 -6.35
C PRO A 29 3.49 15.27 -5.55
N GLU A 30 2.86 16.24 -6.23
CA GLU A 30 2.33 17.43 -5.59
C GLU A 30 1.41 17.05 -4.41
N GLY A 31 1.59 17.73 -3.27
CA GLY A 31 0.88 17.45 -2.03
C GLY A 31 1.65 16.56 -1.05
N PHE A 32 2.60 15.75 -1.51
CA PHE A 32 3.47 14.92 -0.66
C PHE A 32 4.64 15.74 -0.12
N ASN A 33 4.40 16.54 0.89
CA ASN A 33 5.37 17.49 1.43
C ASN A 33 5.89 17.10 2.83
N LYS A 34 5.59 15.89 3.31
CA LYS A 34 6.03 15.39 4.61
C LYS A 34 6.56 13.97 4.49
N VAL A 35 7.64 13.70 5.21
CA VAL A 35 8.28 12.39 5.26
C VAL A 35 8.34 11.91 6.70
N PHE A 36 7.85 10.71 6.96
CA PHE A 36 7.93 10.04 8.24
C PHE A 36 8.93 8.90 8.15
N PHE A 37 10.09 9.06 8.76
CA PHE A 37 11.14 8.04 8.75
C PHE A 37 10.89 6.93 9.75
N THR A 38 11.10 5.70 9.32
CA THR A 38 11.00 4.47 10.12
C THR A 38 12.26 3.63 9.98
N ASN A 39 12.35 2.52 10.71
CA ASN A 39 13.51 1.63 10.67
C ASN A 39 13.42 0.56 9.57
N GLY A 40 12.27 0.39 8.94
CA GLY A 40 12.07 -0.61 7.89
C GLY A 40 10.66 -0.59 7.32
N GLY A 41 10.43 -1.39 6.26
CA GLY A 41 9.16 -1.44 5.54
C GLY A 41 7.98 -1.85 6.42
N ALA A 42 8.17 -2.83 7.31
CA ALA A 42 7.11 -3.22 8.25
C ALA A 42 6.67 -2.06 9.16
N ASP A 43 7.65 -1.31 9.70
CA ASP A 43 7.36 -0.13 10.52
C ASP A 43 6.67 0.97 9.72
N ALA A 44 7.03 1.13 8.44
CA ALA A 44 6.36 2.07 7.54
C ALA A 44 4.90 1.72 7.34
N VAL A 45 4.60 0.44 7.06
CA VAL A 45 3.23 -0.07 6.91
C VAL A 45 2.41 0.10 8.20
N GLU A 46 2.99 -0.23 9.37
CA GLU A 46 2.32 -0.01 10.67
C GLU A 46 1.87 1.45 10.83
N ASN A 47 2.77 2.38 10.52
CA ASN A 47 2.48 3.81 10.67
C ASN A 47 1.52 4.32 9.59
N ALA A 48 1.62 3.86 8.34
CA ALA A 48 0.69 4.24 7.28
C ALA A 48 -0.75 3.79 7.62
N VAL A 49 -0.93 2.54 8.06
CA VAL A 49 -2.23 2.04 8.51
C VAL A 49 -2.75 2.81 9.72
N ARG A 50 -1.87 3.12 10.68
CA ARG A 50 -2.24 3.94 11.85
C ARG A 50 -2.70 5.34 11.45
N MET A 51 -1.98 6.00 10.53
CA MET A 51 -2.34 7.33 10.02
C MET A 51 -3.69 7.30 9.30
N ALA A 52 -3.92 6.31 8.43
CA ALA A 52 -5.19 6.14 7.74
C ALA A 52 -6.36 5.93 8.71
N ARG A 53 -6.20 5.10 9.74
CA ARG A 53 -7.22 4.88 10.78
C ARG A 53 -7.51 6.14 11.59
N ILE A 54 -6.49 6.92 11.97
CA ILE A 54 -6.66 8.18 12.69
C ILE A 54 -7.39 9.21 11.82
N HIS A 55 -7.00 9.30 10.54
CA HIS A 55 -7.58 10.26 9.60
C HIS A 55 -9.06 9.95 9.29
N THR A 56 -9.37 8.69 9.03
CA THR A 56 -10.73 8.28 8.62
C THR A 56 -11.66 7.97 9.78
N GLY A 57 -11.14 7.66 10.96
CA GLY A 57 -11.91 7.10 12.08
C GLY A 57 -12.42 5.68 11.84
N LYS A 58 -11.98 5.01 10.77
CA LYS A 58 -12.48 3.70 10.33
C LYS A 58 -11.42 2.60 10.60
N PRO A 59 -11.80 1.43 11.15
CA PRO A 59 -10.83 0.45 11.63
C PRO A 59 -10.32 -0.53 10.57
N LYS A 60 -11.13 -0.88 9.54
CA LYS A 60 -10.80 -1.94 8.60
C LYS A 60 -9.75 -1.53 7.57
N VAL A 61 -8.89 -2.48 7.22
CA VAL A 61 -7.90 -2.36 6.14
C VAL A 61 -8.10 -3.53 5.18
N LEU A 62 -8.14 -3.23 3.89
CA LEU A 62 -8.22 -4.21 2.82
C LEU A 62 -6.84 -4.40 2.19
N SER A 63 -6.43 -5.65 1.94
CA SER A 63 -5.19 -5.98 1.23
C SER A 63 -5.36 -7.23 0.36
N PHE A 64 -4.40 -7.47 -0.55
CA PHE A 64 -4.46 -8.66 -1.42
C PHE A 64 -4.13 -9.96 -0.70
N TYR A 65 -4.77 -11.05 -1.10
CA TYR A 65 -4.13 -12.36 -1.06
C TYR A 65 -2.87 -12.32 -1.96
N ARG A 66 -1.84 -13.12 -1.61
CA ARG A 66 -0.53 -13.17 -2.28
C ARG A 66 0.33 -11.92 -2.13
N SER A 67 0.08 -11.06 -1.14
CA SER A 67 0.90 -9.89 -0.82
C SER A 67 1.83 -10.16 0.37
N TYR A 68 2.82 -9.27 0.56
CA TYR A 68 3.66 -9.26 1.75
C TYR A 68 3.98 -7.82 2.17
N HIS A 69 3.58 -7.45 3.36
CA HIS A 69 3.71 -6.10 3.91
C HIS A 69 4.63 -6.00 5.14
N GLY A 70 5.23 -7.10 5.55
CA GLY A 70 6.10 -7.18 6.71
C GLY A 70 5.68 -8.25 7.72
N ASN A 71 6.40 -8.34 8.85
CA ASN A 71 6.19 -9.36 9.88
C ASN A 71 5.97 -8.79 11.29
N THR A 72 5.68 -7.51 11.41
CA THR A 72 5.23 -6.87 12.66
C THR A 72 3.71 -6.97 12.81
N GLY A 73 3.14 -6.49 13.91
CA GLY A 73 1.74 -6.71 14.29
C GLY A 73 0.70 -6.53 13.18
N VAL A 74 0.50 -5.30 12.68
CA VAL A 74 -0.49 -5.03 11.63
C VAL A 74 0.04 -5.43 10.24
N ALA A 75 1.33 -5.28 9.99
CA ALA A 75 1.93 -5.62 8.69
C ALA A 75 1.80 -7.10 8.37
N ILE A 76 2.02 -8.02 9.34
CA ILE A 76 1.83 -9.46 9.11
C ILE A 76 0.34 -9.81 8.92
N GLN A 77 -0.56 -9.09 9.57
CA GLN A 77 -2.00 -9.28 9.38
C GLN A 77 -2.44 -8.84 7.97
N ALA A 78 -1.87 -7.75 7.45
CA ALA A 78 -2.12 -7.27 6.09
C ALA A 78 -1.47 -8.16 5.02
N THR A 79 -0.42 -8.91 5.36
CA THR A 79 0.22 -9.88 4.46
C THR A 79 -0.76 -10.94 4.01
N GLY A 80 -0.87 -11.17 2.70
CA GLY A 80 -1.84 -12.09 2.12
C GLY A 80 -1.33 -13.49 1.83
N ASP A 81 -0.05 -13.79 2.10
CA ASP A 81 0.56 -15.09 1.89
C ASP A 81 0.58 -15.98 3.16
N PRO A 82 1.00 -17.27 3.07
CA PRO A 82 0.97 -18.20 4.20
C PRO A 82 1.77 -17.79 5.43
N ARG A 83 2.72 -16.86 5.32
CA ARG A 83 3.50 -16.38 6.47
C ARG A 83 2.65 -15.75 7.56
N ARG A 84 1.44 -15.29 7.24
CA ARG A 84 0.51 -14.72 8.22
C ARG A 84 -0.14 -15.76 9.14
N TRP A 85 -0.33 -17.01 8.69
CA TRP A 85 -1.17 -17.99 9.37
C TRP A 85 -0.89 -18.16 10.87
N PRO A 86 0.35 -18.29 11.34
CA PRO A 86 0.62 -18.40 12.78
C PRO A 86 0.39 -17.09 13.56
N ASN A 87 0.06 -15.99 12.88
CA ASN A 87 -0.03 -14.65 13.45
C ASN A 87 -1.42 -14.00 13.23
N GLU A 88 -2.43 -14.77 12.81
CA GLU A 88 -3.79 -14.25 12.56
C GLU A 88 -4.60 -14.08 13.86
N TYR A 89 -4.19 -13.11 14.66
CA TYR A 89 -4.85 -12.77 15.93
C TYR A 89 -5.43 -11.36 15.98
N ALA A 90 -5.20 -10.52 14.96
CA ALA A 90 -5.73 -9.17 14.89
C ALA A 90 -7.09 -9.12 14.19
N GLN A 91 -7.90 -8.16 14.63
CA GLN A 91 -9.19 -7.86 14.00
C GLN A 91 -9.05 -6.76 12.94
N HIS A 92 -10.08 -6.60 12.11
CA HIS A 92 -10.21 -5.52 11.13
C HIS A 92 -9.30 -5.60 9.90
N GLN A 93 -8.73 -6.78 9.63
CA GLN A 93 -8.04 -7.05 8.39
C GLN A 93 -8.93 -7.87 7.46
N VAL A 94 -9.06 -7.43 6.22
CA VAL A 94 -9.85 -8.12 5.18
C VAL A 94 -8.95 -8.37 3.97
N HIS A 95 -8.89 -9.63 3.53
CA HIS A 95 -8.16 -9.99 2.32
C HIS A 95 -9.11 -10.19 1.15
N PHE A 96 -8.69 -9.77 -0.04
CA PHE A 96 -9.44 -9.97 -1.28
C PHE A 96 -8.52 -10.44 -2.41
N PHE A 97 -9.11 -10.99 -3.47
CA PHE A 97 -8.34 -11.43 -4.63
C PHE A 97 -7.96 -10.23 -5.49
N GLY A 98 -6.66 -10.02 -5.67
CA GLY A 98 -6.12 -9.12 -6.68
C GLY A 98 -6.05 -9.78 -8.05
N PRO A 99 -5.77 -8.99 -9.11
CA PRO A 99 -5.65 -9.50 -10.46
C PRO A 99 -4.47 -10.46 -10.60
N TYR A 100 -4.68 -11.59 -11.26
CA TYR A 100 -3.66 -12.58 -11.58
C TYR A 100 -4.08 -13.42 -12.78
N LEU A 101 -3.96 -12.88 -13.99
CA LEU A 101 -4.46 -13.46 -15.22
C LEU A 101 -4.00 -14.90 -15.44
N TYR A 102 -2.72 -15.21 -15.13
CA TYR A 102 -2.17 -16.56 -15.31
C TYR A 102 -2.97 -17.66 -14.57
N ARG A 103 -3.56 -17.32 -13.42
CA ARG A 103 -4.47 -18.19 -12.63
C ARG A 103 -5.62 -17.33 -12.11
N SER A 104 -6.37 -16.76 -13.03
CA SER A 104 -7.46 -15.84 -12.71
C SER A 104 -8.48 -16.48 -11.78
N ALA A 105 -8.75 -15.83 -10.65
CA ALA A 105 -9.87 -16.18 -9.79
C ALA A 105 -11.22 -15.72 -10.37
N PHE A 106 -11.17 -14.92 -11.43
CA PHE A 106 -12.33 -14.28 -12.05
C PHE A 106 -12.70 -14.87 -13.42
N TRP A 107 -12.05 -15.97 -13.83
CA TRP A 107 -12.29 -16.61 -15.12
C TRP A 107 -12.03 -15.67 -16.31
N ALA A 108 -11.16 -14.69 -16.13
CA ALA A 108 -10.75 -13.77 -17.19
C ALA A 108 -9.78 -14.45 -18.16
N THR A 109 -9.85 -14.04 -19.42
CA THR A 109 -9.00 -14.55 -20.50
C THR A 109 -8.12 -13.46 -21.13
N THR A 110 -8.40 -12.18 -20.79
CA THR A 110 -7.60 -11.03 -21.23
C THR A 110 -7.25 -10.12 -20.04
N PRO A 111 -6.20 -9.30 -20.13
CA PRO A 111 -5.84 -8.35 -19.08
C PRO A 111 -6.96 -7.38 -18.73
N GLU A 112 -7.71 -6.92 -19.73
CA GLU A 112 -8.82 -5.97 -19.54
C GLU A 112 -9.97 -6.61 -18.74
N GLN A 113 -10.32 -7.85 -19.08
CA GLN A 113 -11.33 -8.62 -18.33
C GLN A 113 -10.86 -8.89 -16.89
N GLU A 114 -9.57 -9.19 -16.70
CA GLU A 114 -9.00 -9.40 -15.37
C GLU A 114 -9.12 -8.12 -14.52
N SER A 115 -8.76 -6.97 -15.10
CA SER A 115 -8.88 -5.67 -14.45
C SER A 115 -10.33 -5.37 -14.06
N GLU A 116 -11.25 -5.44 -15.01
CA GLU A 116 -12.67 -5.15 -14.80
C GLU A 116 -13.27 -6.03 -13.70
N ARG A 117 -13.08 -7.34 -13.78
CA ARG A 117 -13.68 -8.30 -12.84
C ARG A 117 -13.04 -8.23 -11.45
N ALA A 118 -11.74 -7.97 -11.38
CA ALA A 118 -11.06 -7.74 -10.10
C ALA A 118 -11.56 -6.45 -9.41
N LEU A 119 -11.84 -5.40 -10.18
CA LEU A 119 -12.44 -4.17 -9.65
C LEU A 119 -13.88 -4.38 -9.19
N GLN A 120 -14.69 -5.11 -9.97
CA GLN A 120 -16.05 -5.49 -9.56
C GLN A 120 -16.03 -6.30 -8.26
N HIS A 121 -15.09 -7.25 -8.13
CA HIS A 121 -14.89 -8.01 -6.89
C HIS A 121 -14.50 -7.09 -5.73
N LEU A 122 -13.53 -6.20 -5.91
CA LEU A 122 -13.14 -5.24 -4.87
C LEU A 122 -14.31 -4.39 -4.42
N GLU A 123 -15.11 -3.88 -5.34
CA GLU A 123 -16.28 -3.08 -5.00
C GLU A 123 -17.32 -3.89 -4.21
N GLN A 124 -17.56 -5.14 -4.58
CA GLN A 124 -18.42 -6.06 -3.82
C GLN A 124 -17.89 -6.27 -2.40
N VAL A 125 -16.58 -6.51 -2.23
CA VAL A 125 -15.96 -6.62 -0.91
C VAL A 125 -16.19 -5.36 -0.08
N ILE A 126 -15.98 -4.17 -0.68
CA ILE A 126 -16.24 -2.89 0.01
C ILE A 126 -17.69 -2.80 0.47
N GLN A 127 -18.64 -3.18 -0.39
CA GLN A 127 -20.08 -3.13 -0.05
C GLN A 127 -20.44 -4.09 1.08
N PHE A 128 -19.99 -5.34 1.02
CA PHE A 128 -20.33 -6.37 2.02
C PHE A 128 -19.59 -6.18 3.35
N GLU A 129 -18.39 -5.60 3.33
CA GLU A 129 -17.64 -5.25 4.54
C GLU A 129 -18.14 -3.97 5.21
N GLY A 130 -18.95 -3.18 4.52
CA GLY A 130 -19.50 -1.91 4.99
C GLY A 130 -18.57 -0.73 4.69
N PRO A 131 -18.86 0.08 3.65
CA PRO A 131 -17.99 1.19 3.22
C PRO A 131 -17.63 2.19 4.32
N GLY A 132 -18.55 2.39 5.26
CA GLY A 132 -18.35 3.26 6.43
C GLY A 132 -17.35 2.73 7.46
N THR A 133 -16.86 1.50 7.34
CA THR A 133 -15.93 0.86 8.28
C THR A 133 -14.52 0.67 7.74
N ILE A 134 -14.31 0.91 6.43
CA ILE A 134 -13.03 0.69 5.75
C ILE A 134 -12.23 1.98 5.74
N GLY A 135 -11.09 1.99 6.43
CA GLY A 135 -10.19 3.14 6.53
C GLY A 135 -9.15 3.19 5.43
N ALA A 136 -8.66 2.04 4.98
CA ALA A 136 -7.62 1.99 3.96
C ALA A 136 -7.72 0.76 3.06
N ILE A 137 -7.20 0.92 1.84
CA ILE A 137 -6.75 -0.17 0.96
C ILE A 137 -5.24 -0.07 0.87
N LEU A 138 -4.54 -1.15 1.24
CA LEU A 138 -3.09 -1.27 1.22
C LEU A 138 -2.67 -2.25 0.13
N LEU A 139 -1.95 -1.77 -0.87
CA LEU A 139 -1.50 -2.57 -2.01
C LEU A 139 -0.03 -2.35 -2.32
N GLU A 140 0.70 -3.42 -2.65
CA GLU A 140 1.94 -3.30 -3.40
C GLU A 140 1.60 -2.83 -4.83
N THR A 141 2.24 -1.76 -5.33
CA THR A 141 2.03 -1.28 -6.71
C THR A 141 2.40 -2.35 -7.73
N VAL A 142 3.49 -3.06 -7.49
CA VAL A 142 3.86 -4.31 -8.18
C VAL A 142 4.12 -5.35 -7.10
N VAL A 143 3.34 -6.41 -7.08
CA VAL A 143 3.45 -7.44 -6.03
C VAL A 143 4.75 -8.21 -6.18
N GLY A 144 5.68 -8.02 -5.25
CA GLY A 144 7.04 -8.57 -5.34
C GLY A 144 7.12 -10.05 -5.04
N THR A 145 6.79 -10.45 -3.82
CA THR A 145 7.09 -11.79 -3.29
C THR A 145 6.28 -12.92 -3.91
N ALA A 146 5.14 -12.61 -4.53
CA ALA A 146 4.30 -13.60 -5.21
C ALA A 146 4.74 -13.90 -6.66
N GLY A 147 5.89 -13.36 -7.11
CA GLY A 147 6.43 -13.63 -8.43
C GLY A 147 6.40 -12.43 -9.38
N VAL A 148 6.50 -11.23 -8.85
CA VAL A 148 6.52 -9.96 -9.61
C VAL A 148 5.23 -9.82 -10.45
N LEU A 149 4.10 -9.70 -9.77
CA LEU A 149 2.81 -9.54 -10.44
C LEU A 149 2.59 -8.07 -10.78
N VAL A 150 2.65 -7.76 -12.07
CA VAL A 150 2.35 -6.43 -12.60
C VAL A 150 0.84 -6.30 -12.77
N PRO A 151 0.20 -5.24 -12.24
CA PRO A 151 -1.24 -5.06 -12.39
C PRO A 151 -1.62 -4.85 -13.85
N PRO A 152 -2.76 -5.38 -14.30
CA PRO A 152 -3.24 -5.16 -15.66
C PRO A 152 -3.65 -3.70 -15.88
N PRO A 153 -3.71 -3.25 -17.15
CA PRO A 153 -4.11 -1.87 -17.48
C PRO A 153 -5.45 -1.46 -16.84
N GLY A 154 -5.52 -0.24 -16.32
CA GLY A 154 -6.71 0.33 -15.72
C GLY A 154 -7.04 -0.15 -14.30
N TYR A 155 -6.31 -1.14 -13.78
CA TYR A 155 -6.64 -1.69 -12.45
C TYR A 155 -6.37 -0.70 -11.32
N LEU A 156 -5.18 -0.10 -11.25
CA LEU A 156 -4.83 0.82 -10.16
C LEU A 156 -5.61 2.13 -10.24
N GLU A 157 -5.91 2.61 -11.45
CA GLU A 157 -6.79 3.76 -11.66
C GLU A 157 -8.21 3.47 -11.16
N GLY A 158 -8.69 2.23 -11.40
CA GLY A 158 -9.97 1.77 -10.86
C GLY A 158 -9.97 1.69 -9.34
N VAL A 159 -8.89 1.20 -8.73
CA VAL A 159 -8.71 1.21 -7.25
C VAL A 159 -8.78 2.63 -6.72
N ARG A 160 -8.06 3.58 -7.34
CA ARG A 160 -8.11 5.00 -6.94
C ARG A 160 -9.53 5.55 -7.00
N THR A 161 -10.24 5.26 -8.09
CA THR A 161 -11.64 5.66 -8.26
C THR A 161 -12.55 5.10 -7.15
N LEU A 162 -12.37 3.85 -6.77
CA LEU A 162 -13.13 3.25 -5.66
C LEU A 162 -12.75 3.88 -4.31
N CYS A 163 -11.47 4.15 -4.07
CA CYS A 163 -11.02 4.84 -2.86
C CYS A 163 -11.67 6.22 -2.74
N ASP A 164 -11.68 7.00 -3.82
CA ASP A 164 -12.31 8.32 -3.86
C ASP A 164 -13.83 8.24 -3.63
N LYS A 165 -14.49 7.28 -4.28
CA LYS A 165 -15.94 7.07 -4.16
C LYS A 165 -16.38 6.78 -2.74
N TYR A 166 -15.61 6.02 -1.97
CA TYR A 166 -15.99 5.56 -0.64
C TYR A 166 -15.25 6.27 0.52
N GLY A 167 -14.40 7.23 0.23
CA GLY A 167 -13.60 7.94 1.23
C GLY A 167 -12.67 6.98 1.97
N ILE A 168 -11.93 6.17 1.22
CA ILE A 168 -10.96 5.17 1.69
C ILE A 168 -9.56 5.67 1.33
N VAL A 169 -8.62 5.58 2.26
CA VAL A 169 -7.21 5.95 2.02
C VAL A 169 -6.54 4.88 1.17
N TYR A 170 -5.95 5.28 0.04
CA TYR A 170 -5.12 4.40 -0.78
C TYR A 170 -3.66 4.48 -0.31
N ILE A 171 -3.14 3.38 0.23
CA ILE A 171 -1.75 3.22 0.65
C ILE A 171 -1.02 2.39 -0.40
N ALA A 172 -0.01 2.98 -1.07
CA ALA A 172 0.86 2.27 -1.99
C ALA A 172 2.10 1.75 -1.25
N ASP A 173 2.20 0.42 -1.10
CA ASP A 173 3.41 -0.20 -0.57
C ASP A 173 4.47 -0.27 -1.67
N GLU A 174 5.38 0.67 -1.64
CA GLU A 174 6.49 0.83 -2.57
C GLU A 174 7.82 0.30 -2.02
N VAL A 175 7.80 -0.51 -0.96
CA VAL A 175 9.01 -1.06 -0.32
C VAL A 175 9.85 -1.87 -1.32
N MET A 176 9.20 -2.62 -2.21
CA MET A 176 9.89 -3.36 -3.28
C MET A 176 10.00 -2.55 -4.58
N ALA A 177 8.98 -1.77 -4.93
CA ALA A 177 8.82 -1.20 -6.26
C ALA A 177 9.34 0.23 -6.40
N GLY A 178 9.52 0.95 -5.29
CA GLY A 178 9.94 2.35 -5.29
C GLY A 178 11.43 2.59 -5.52
N PHE A 179 11.80 3.84 -5.54
CA PHE A 179 13.17 4.34 -5.67
C PHE A 179 13.92 3.81 -6.90
N GLY A 180 13.29 3.90 -8.07
CA GLY A 180 13.91 3.59 -9.37
C GLY A 180 13.82 2.13 -9.80
N ARG A 181 13.19 1.24 -9.01
CA ARG A 181 13.08 -0.19 -9.32
C ARG A 181 12.39 -0.46 -10.66
N THR A 182 11.40 0.36 -11.01
CA THR A 182 10.58 0.21 -12.22
C THR A 182 10.95 1.23 -13.32
N GLY A 183 12.02 2.01 -13.11
CA GLY A 183 12.48 3.02 -14.07
C GLY A 183 11.99 4.45 -13.76
N THR A 184 11.02 4.59 -12.88
CA THR A 184 10.53 5.85 -12.30
C THR A 184 10.92 5.95 -10.83
N TRP A 185 10.80 7.12 -10.19
CA TRP A 185 11.09 7.24 -8.75
C TRP A 185 10.15 6.38 -7.93
N PHE A 186 8.86 6.42 -8.25
CA PHE A 186 7.85 5.55 -7.64
C PHE A 186 7.13 4.75 -8.72
N ALA A 187 6.82 3.50 -8.43
CA ALA A 187 6.22 2.60 -9.41
C ALA A 187 4.81 3.03 -9.84
N PHE A 188 4.04 3.67 -8.95
CA PHE A 188 2.70 4.15 -9.27
C PHE A 188 2.68 5.19 -10.41
N GLU A 189 3.79 5.87 -10.67
CA GLU A 189 3.93 6.82 -11.79
C GLU A 189 3.72 6.13 -13.15
N ASN A 190 4.08 4.83 -13.26
CA ASN A 190 3.87 4.06 -14.49
C ASN A 190 2.40 3.72 -14.76
N PHE A 191 1.52 3.97 -13.80
CA PHE A 191 0.11 3.61 -13.86
C PHE A 191 -0.82 4.83 -13.78
N ASN A 192 -0.30 6.04 -13.93
CA ASN A 192 -1.05 7.29 -13.88
C ASN A 192 -1.95 7.42 -12.63
N VAL A 193 -1.49 6.92 -11.49
CA VAL A 193 -2.22 6.97 -10.23
C VAL A 193 -1.38 7.64 -9.16
N VAL A 194 -2.03 8.39 -8.28
CA VAL A 194 -1.39 8.98 -7.11
C VAL A 194 -2.08 8.43 -5.86
N PRO A 195 -1.37 7.70 -4.99
CA PRO A 195 -1.91 7.23 -3.71
C PRO A 195 -2.08 8.39 -2.73
N ASP A 196 -2.67 8.11 -1.56
CA ASP A 196 -2.75 9.09 -0.45
C ASP A 196 -1.52 9.01 0.48
N LEU A 197 -0.90 7.80 0.55
CA LEU A 197 0.29 7.50 1.34
C LEU A 197 1.20 6.54 0.60
#